data_06379d949764ceeff88e26de0df3d120
#
_entry.id   06379d949764ceeff88e26de0df3d120
#
_cell.length_a   1.000
_cell.length_b   1.000
_cell.length_c   1.000
_cell.angle_alpha   90.00
_cell.angle_beta   90.00
_cell.angle_gamma   90.00
#
_symmetry.space_group_name_H-M   'P 1'
#
loop_
_entity.id
_entity.type
_entity.pdbx_description
1 polymer ?
#
loop_
_entity_poly.entity_id
_entity_poly.type
_entity_poly.pdbx_seq_one_letter_code
_entity_poly.pdbx_strand_id
1 'polypeptide(L)'
;MKMNTKKNRGRACSAAPIGKVGIFLAVLTGMQLLGLQPLMAAETDKVITDSGIATTIKRDFQHEQGVSGAAIAVQSSQGIVSLSGTADNLLAKERAVKIAESIRGVRGVVDRVVVTPVSRSDADIRKDILAGLLKDPATEAYQVAVTVKGGVATLTGTVGSWAEKQLAERVARGVKGLKEVRNDIAINYLAKRTDAEIAADVKSRLQWDIWLNGDSLNTAVAQGKVTLTGTTGSAIAKNRAFDDAWVNGVMSVDVSGLKVEPNTADRSATEANLKPDSEIQSAIQAALPLDPRVAAFARDITVSVEAGVAILGGDVANLKAKSAAEQDARNTVGVAWVDNQLTVRPLMNLPRDSDTEKALKAELAWDPLLDNSTIEAAVINHVAYLSGAVESGFEKAEAHDVAARTKGVLLVRNHLKVEPEFLTPYYDYYYGWPGYYSYWPGYLSLAGGPRPLKSDAQIKKAIEHAFFWSPFVHRNEITVTVDGGVATLTGTVGNWIAWGEADKDAHQSGASFVMNRLSVK
;
A
#
# COMPACT_ATOMS: atom_id res chain seq x y z
N MET A 1 55.78 4.48 44.46
CA MET A 1 55.67 5.40 45.60
C MET A 1 54.24 5.30 46.11
N LYS A 2 54.12 4.51 47.15
CA LYS A 2 53.37 4.63 48.40
C LYS A 2 51.91 5.13 48.27
N MET A 3 50.91 4.21 48.44
CA MET A 3 50.23 3.93 49.74
C MET A 3 49.39 5.14 50.22
N ASN A 4 48.10 5.00 50.51
CA ASN A 4 47.58 4.40 51.73
C ASN A 4 46.04 4.25 51.73
N THR A 5 45.63 3.13 52.17
CA THR A 5 44.41 2.59 52.74
C THR A 5 43.84 3.38 53.94
N LYS A 6 42.48 3.26 54.17
CA LYS A 6 41.76 3.08 55.45
C LYS A 6 40.26 2.96 55.15
N LYS A 7 39.54 1.89 55.30
CA LYS A 7 39.08 0.96 56.34
C LYS A 7 38.54 1.64 57.62
N ASN A 8 37.22 1.51 57.85
CA ASN A 8 36.57 1.20 59.14
C ASN A 8 35.07 0.99 58.92
N ARG A 9 34.51 -0.21 59.10
CA ARG A 9 33.99 -0.86 60.32
C ARG A 9 33.09 0.08 61.12
N GLY A 10 31.83 -0.19 61.41
CA GLY A 10 31.05 -1.37 61.71
C GLY A 10 30.23 -1.06 62.96
N ARG A 11 29.01 -1.52 63.06
CA ARG A 11 28.41 -2.09 64.26
C ARG A 11 26.92 -2.36 64.09
N ALA A 12 26.59 -3.55 64.43
CA ALA A 12 25.29 -4.12 64.64
C ALA A 12 24.82 -3.90 66.08
N CYS A 13 23.56 -4.15 66.29
CA CYS A 13 22.88 -4.62 67.52
C CYS A 13 21.48 -4.00 67.59
N SER A 14 20.37 -4.57 67.97
CA SER A 14 19.99 -5.89 68.51
C SER A 14 18.46 -5.86 68.73
N ALA A 15 17.83 -6.96 68.46
CA ALA A 15 16.65 -7.64 69.05
C ALA A 15 15.70 -6.94 70.05
N ALA A 16 14.41 -7.08 69.76
CA ALA A 16 13.17 -7.48 70.46
C ALA A 16 13.01 -7.18 71.98
N PRO A 17 11.80 -7.19 72.61
CA PRO A 17 10.74 -8.20 72.49
C PRO A 17 9.26 -7.77 72.72
N ILE A 18 8.34 -8.60 72.26
CA ILE A 18 7.09 -9.14 72.85
C ILE A 18 6.31 -8.33 73.92
N GLY A 19 5.05 -8.04 73.63
CA GLY A 19 4.07 -7.63 74.62
C GLY A 19 2.61 -7.97 74.17
N LYS A 20 1.98 -8.77 74.98
CA LYS A 20 0.73 -9.54 74.86
C LYS A 20 -0.58 -8.73 74.84
N VAL A 21 -1.57 -9.26 74.10
CA VAL A 21 -2.97 -9.52 74.49
C VAL A 21 -3.89 -8.33 74.81
N GLY A 22 -4.95 -8.21 73.99
CA GLY A 22 -6.16 -7.48 74.31
C GLY A 22 -7.29 -7.90 73.38
N ILE A 23 -8.06 -8.89 73.82
CA ILE A 23 -9.32 -9.30 73.20
C ILE A 23 -10.35 -8.20 73.47
N PHE A 24 -10.94 -7.63 72.43
CA PHE A 24 -12.24 -6.96 72.54
C PHE A 24 -13.19 -7.51 71.46
N LEU A 25 -14.19 -8.16 71.94
CA LEU A 25 -15.37 -8.63 71.23
C LEU A 25 -16.28 -7.44 71.00
N ALA A 26 -16.60 -7.11 69.78
CA ALA A 26 -17.70 -6.21 69.44
C ALA A 26 -18.44 -6.69 68.16
N VAL A 27 -19.60 -6.94 68.39
CA VAL A 27 -20.79 -7.41 67.73
C VAL A 27 -20.98 -6.89 66.31
N LEU A 28 -21.42 -7.84 65.45
CA LEU A 28 -21.99 -7.73 64.11
C LEU A 28 -22.89 -6.52 63.90
N THR A 29 -22.69 -5.81 62.79
CA THR A 29 -23.74 -5.35 61.90
C THR A 29 -23.27 -5.61 60.47
N GLY A 30 -23.99 -6.51 59.83
CA GLY A 30 -23.76 -6.87 58.44
C GLY A 30 -24.11 -5.71 57.52
N MET A 31 -23.12 -5.28 56.75
CA MET A 31 -23.30 -4.52 55.55
C MET A 31 -22.57 -5.28 54.45
N GLN A 32 -23.33 -6.03 53.67
CA GLN A 32 -22.84 -6.66 52.45
C GLN A 32 -22.43 -5.53 51.50
N LEU A 33 -21.15 -5.24 51.44
CA LEU A 33 -20.55 -4.59 50.27
C LEU A 33 -20.65 -5.60 49.12
N LEU A 34 -21.70 -5.48 48.32
CA LEU A 34 -21.71 -5.98 46.95
C LEU A 34 -20.50 -5.39 46.26
N GLY A 35 -19.47 -6.20 46.11
CA GLY A 35 -18.33 -5.92 45.24
C GLY A 35 -18.88 -5.74 43.83
N LEU A 36 -18.98 -4.48 43.39
CA LEU A 36 -18.99 -4.14 41.98
C LEU A 36 -17.62 -4.57 41.44
N GLN A 37 -17.54 -5.83 41.03
CA GLN A 37 -16.53 -6.21 40.05
C GLN A 37 -16.84 -5.37 38.81
N PRO A 38 -15.88 -4.62 38.24
CA PRO A 38 -16.09 -4.08 36.93
C PRO A 38 -16.39 -5.29 36.04
N LEU A 39 -17.62 -5.31 35.51
CA LEU A 39 -17.97 -6.20 34.43
C LEU A 39 -16.98 -5.82 33.32
N MET A 40 -15.86 -6.55 33.24
CA MET A 40 -15.06 -6.61 32.02
C MET A 40 -16.08 -7.08 30.98
N ALA A 41 -16.64 -6.14 30.24
CA ALA A 41 -17.38 -6.48 29.06
C ALA A 41 -16.41 -7.33 28.23
N ALA A 42 -16.66 -8.64 28.23
CA ALA A 42 -16.00 -9.51 27.29
C ALA A 42 -16.24 -8.85 25.94
N GLU A 43 -15.15 -8.37 25.32
CA GLU A 43 -15.16 -7.87 23.97
C GLU A 43 -15.70 -9.05 23.15
N THR A 44 -16.97 -8.98 22.80
CA THR A 44 -17.57 -9.95 21.89
C THR A 44 -16.70 -9.96 20.68
N ASP A 45 -16.03 -11.07 20.40
CA ASP A 45 -15.31 -11.30 19.16
C ASP A 45 -16.19 -10.78 18.02
N LYS A 46 -15.73 -9.71 17.36
CA LYS A 46 -16.53 -9.11 16.27
C LYS A 46 -16.61 -10.16 15.17
N VAL A 47 -17.75 -10.79 15.04
CA VAL A 47 -17.98 -11.84 14.04
C VAL A 47 -18.01 -11.17 12.66
N ILE A 48 -17.18 -11.67 11.75
CA ILE A 48 -17.20 -11.26 10.36
C ILE A 48 -18.50 -11.75 9.73
N THR A 49 -19.35 -10.82 9.29
CA THR A 49 -20.64 -11.11 8.66
C THR A 49 -20.72 -10.49 7.28
N ASP A 50 -21.51 -11.07 6.37
CA ASP A 50 -21.73 -10.52 5.03
C ASP A 50 -22.26 -9.08 5.05
N SER A 51 -23.15 -8.76 5.99
CA SER A 51 -23.64 -7.39 6.16
C SER A 51 -22.55 -6.43 6.63
N GLY A 52 -21.65 -6.89 7.50
CA GLY A 52 -20.48 -6.13 7.95
C GLY A 52 -19.50 -5.87 6.81
N ILE A 53 -19.18 -6.90 6.03
CA ILE A 53 -18.36 -6.80 4.81
C ILE A 53 -18.96 -5.74 3.86
N ALA A 54 -20.24 -5.89 3.48
CA ALA A 54 -20.88 -4.97 2.54
C ALA A 54 -20.94 -3.53 3.05
N THR A 55 -21.18 -3.33 4.35
CA THR A 55 -21.22 -2.00 4.98
C THR A 55 -19.84 -1.36 5.00
N THR A 56 -18.80 -2.14 5.31
CA THR A 56 -17.42 -1.63 5.31
C THR A 56 -16.97 -1.20 3.92
N ILE A 57 -17.20 -2.04 2.90
CA ILE A 57 -16.87 -1.70 1.52
C ILE A 57 -17.59 -0.42 1.07
N LYS A 58 -18.91 -0.29 1.35
CA LYS A 58 -19.68 0.92 1.02
C LYS A 58 -19.12 2.16 1.70
N ARG A 59 -18.73 2.04 2.97
CA ARG A 59 -18.11 3.14 3.69
C ARG A 59 -16.78 3.54 3.04
N ASP A 60 -15.94 2.55 2.67
CA ASP A 60 -14.64 2.81 2.08
C ASP A 60 -14.80 3.44 0.67
N PHE A 61 -15.81 3.05 -0.12
CA PHE A 61 -16.14 3.73 -1.37
C PHE A 61 -16.54 5.21 -1.19
N GLN A 62 -17.13 5.58 -0.05
CA GLN A 62 -17.49 6.96 0.25
C GLN A 62 -16.30 7.83 0.63
N HIS A 63 -15.24 7.22 1.14
CA HIS A 63 -14.04 7.91 1.61
C HIS A 63 -12.85 7.78 0.66
N GLU A 64 -12.88 6.80 -0.23
CA GLU A 64 -11.88 6.56 -1.25
C GLU A 64 -12.27 7.30 -2.54
N GLN A 65 -11.69 8.45 -2.76
CA GLN A 65 -11.89 9.19 -3.99
C GLN A 65 -11.31 8.42 -5.19
N GLY A 66 -11.84 8.69 -6.37
CA GLY A 66 -11.65 7.83 -7.54
C GLY A 66 -12.69 6.72 -7.68
N VAL A 67 -13.45 6.43 -6.59
CA VAL A 67 -14.63 5.53 -6.61
C VAL A 67 -15.88 6.24 -6.13
N SER A 68 -15.75 7.33 -5.37
CA SER A 68 -16.87 8.05 -4.72
C SER A 68 -17.95 8.56 -5.68
N GLY A 69 -17.57 8.94 -6.91
CA GLY A 69 -18.53 9.33 -7.96
C GLY A 69 -19.24 8.15 -8.63
N ALA A 70 -18.85 6.91 -8.31
CA ALA A 70 -19.38 5.73 -8.96
C ALA A 70 -20.63 5.20 -8.24
N ALA A 71 -21.73 5.01 -8.96
CA ALA A 71 -22.93 4.37 -8.45
C ALA A 71 -22.75 2.85 -8.38
N ILE A 72 -21.94 2.37 -7.40
CA ILE A 72 -21.63 0.95 -7.23
C ILE A 72 -22.41 0.38 -6.05
N ALA A 73 -23.27 -0.58 -6.35
CA ALA A 73 -23.96 -1.38 -5.35
C ALA A 73 -23.10 -2.56 -4.91
N VAL A 74 -23.08 -2.80 -3.59
CA VAL A 74 -22.29 -3.87 -2.96
C VAL A 74 -23.22 -4.85 -2.27
N GLN A 75 -23.05 -6.13 -2.57
CA GLN A 75 -23.70 -7.24 -1.91
C GLN A 75 -22.64 -8.28 -1.51
N SER A 76 -22.81 -8.92 -0.36
CA SER A 76 -21.95 -10.02 0.08
C SER A 76 -22.79 -11.24 0.44
N SER A 77 -22.31 -12.41 0.08
CA SER A 77 -22.88 -13.70 0.45
C SER A 77 -21.75 -14.73 0.63
N GLN A 78 -21.63 -15.28 1.83
CA GLN A 78 -20.57 -16.23 2.20
C GLN A 78 -19.16 -15.70 1.90
N GLY A 79 -18.94 -14.39 2.08
CA GLY A 79 -17.68 -13.72 1.78
C GLY A 79 -17.43 -13.48 0.29
N ILE A 80 -18.34 -13.87 -0.60
CA ILE A 80 -18.27 -13.49 -2.02
C ILE A 80 -18.98 -12.15 -2.19
N VAL A 81 -18.23 -11.14 -2.64
CA VAL A 81 -18.74 -9.79 -2.87
C VAL A 81 -19.12 -9.63 -4.34
N SER A 82 -20.35 -9.15 -4.58
CA SER A 82 -20.80 -8.76 -5.92
C SER A 82 -20.87 -7.24 -6.00
N LEU A 83 -20.09 -6.66 -6.94
CA LEU A 83 -20.12 -5.25 -7.29
C LEU A 83 -20.94 -5.06 -8.55
N SER A 84 -21.89 -4.14 -8.56
CA SER A 84 -22.74 -3.85 -9.73
C SER A 84 -23.09 -2.36 -9.80
N GLY A 85 -23.38 -1.87 -10.99
CA GLY A 85 -23.66 -0.45 -11.21
C GLY A 85 -22.72 0.15 -12.25
N THR A 86 -22.32 1.41 -12.08
CA THR A 86 -21.50 2.13 -13.06
C THR A 86 -20.29 2.79 -12.43
N ALA A 87 -19.21 2.88 -13.19
CA ALA A 87 -18.03 3.66 -12.90
C ALA A 87 -17.69 4.57 -14.10
N ASP A 88 -17.08 5.73 -13.85
CA ASP A 88 -16.80 6.73 -14.88
C ASP A 88 -15.58 6.37 -15.73
N ASN A 89 -14.71 5.50 -15.22
CA ASN A 89 -13.51 5.07 -15.93
C ASN A 89 -13.03 3.68 -15.45
N LEU A 90 -12.11 3.09 -16.21
CA LEU A 90 -11.57 1.75 -15.92
C LEU A 90 -10.77 1.69 -14.62
N LEU A 91 -10.04 2.75 -14.28
CA LEU A 91 -9.24 2.78 -13.06
C LEU A 91 -10.12 2.83 -11.81
N ALA A 92 -11.22 3.60 -11.85
CA ALA A 92 -12.22 3.64 -10.78
C ALA A 92 -12.86 2.26 -10.56
N LYS A 93 -13.21 1.56 -11.64
CA LYS A 93 -13.72 0.19 -11.60
C LYS A 93 -12.70 -0.76 -10.95
N GLU A 94 -11.44 -0.74 -11.41
CA GLU A 94 -10.36 -1.58 -10.87
C GLU A 94 -10.12 -1.29 -9.38
N ARG A 95 -10.13 0.00 -9.01
CA ARG A 95 -9.96 0.44 -7.62
C ARG A 95 -11.08 -0.09 -6.73
N ALA A 96 -12.33 -0.03 -7.18
CA ALA A 96 -13.47 -0.57 -6.45
C ALA A 96 -13.31 -2.09 -6.16
N VAL A 97 -12.82 -2.84 -7.15
CA VAL A 97 -12.52 -4.27 -6.96
C VAL A 97 -11.42 -4.48 -5.92
N LYS A 98 -10.31 -3.74 -6.02
CA LYS A 98 -9.18 -3.85 -5.07
C LYS A 98 -9.57 -3.49 -3.64
N ILE A 99 -10.37 -2.42 -3.46
CA ILE A 99 -10.92 -2.06 -2.14
C ILE A 99 -11.74 -3.23 -1.57
N ALA A 100 -12.63 -3.82 -2.37
CA ALA A 100 -13.43 -4.95 -1.91
C ALA A 100 -12.56 -6.17 -1.55
N GLU A 101 -11.51 -6.46 -2.32
CA GLU A 101 -10.58 -7.57 -2.07
C GLU A 101 -9.71 -7.37 -0.83
N SER A 102 -9.49 -6.12 -0.42
CA SER A 102 -8.70 -5.76 0.76
C SER A 102 -9.51 -5.76 2.07
N ILE A 103 -10.76 -6.17 2.05
CA ILE A 103 -11.58 -6.27 3.28
C ILE A 103 -11.50 -7.68 3.86
N ARG A 104 -11.22 -7.75 5.16
CA ARG A 104 -11.19 -9.01 5.91
C ARG A 104 -12.51 -9.76 5.77
N GLY A 105 -12.42 -11.04 5.46
CA GLY A 105 -13.60 -11.89 5.25
C GLY A 105 -14.02 -12.02 3.79
N VAL A 106 -13.52 -11.18 2.89
CA VAL A 106 -13.78 -11.31 1.46
C VAL A 106 -12.94 -12.46 0.89
N ARG A 107 -13.65 -13.41 0.27
CA ARG A 107 -13.08 -14.61 -0.34
C ARG A 107 -12.95 -14.50 -1.86
N GLY A 108 -13.66 -13.54 -2.45
CA GLY A 108 -13.62 -13.25 -3.87
C GLY A 108 -14.59 -12.14 -4.24
N VAL A 109 -14.32 -11.48 -5.37
CA VAL A 109 -15.15 -10.39 -5.90
C VAL A 109 -15.70 -10.78 -7.27
N VAL A 110 -17.00 -10.64 -7.44
CA VAL A 110 -17.70 -10.75 -8.74
C VAL A 110 -17.96 -9.34 -9.26
N ASP A 111 -17.18 -8.95 -10.24
CA ASP A 111 -17.25 -7.62 -10.86
C ASP A 111 -18.30 -7.60 -11.99
N ARG A 112 -19.37 -6.85 -11.77
CA ARG A 112 -20.43 -6.54 -12.75
C ARG A 112 -20.58 -5.04 -12.98
N VAL A 113 -19.55 -4.25 -12.63
CA VAL A 113 -19.55 -2.80 -12.82
C VAL A 113 -19.38 -2.49 -14.30
N VAL A 114 -20.26 -1.64 -14.84
CA VAL A 114 -20.19 -1.18 -16.22
C VAL A 114 -19.49 0.19 -16.26
N VAL A 115 -18.53 0.35 -17.15
CA VAL A 115 -17.84 1.62 -17.31
C VAL A 115 -18.62 2.50 -18.29
N THR A 116 -19.00 3.70 -17.82
CA THR A 116 -19.72 4.73 -18.59
C THR A 116 -18.86 6.00 -18.70
N PRO A 117 -17.81 5.99 -19.53
CA PRO A 117 -16.85 7.09 -19.58
C PRO A 117 -17.40 8.29 -20.34
N VAL A 118 -16.70 9.43 -20.19
CA VAL A 118 -16.93 10.61 -21.03
C VAL A 118 -16.82 10.24 -22.51
N SER A 119 -17.72 10.81 -23.35
CA SER A 119 -17.74 10.52 -24.78
C SER A 119 -16.55 11.16 -25.48
N ARG A 120 -15.75 10.34 -26.18
CA ARG A 120 -14.60 10.79 -26.97
C ARG A 120 -14.54 10.02 -28.29
N SER A 121 -13.86 10.60 -29.30
CA SER A 121 -13.65 9.90 -30.56
C SER A 121 -12.65 8.73 -30.39
N ASP A 122 -12.92 7.62 -31.09
CA ASP A 122 -12.00 6.46 -31.09
C ASP A 122 -10.59 6.85 -31.59
N ALA A 123 -10.50 7.83 -32.50
CA ALA A 123 -9.23 8.33 -33.01
C ALA A 123 -8.41 9.07 -31.94
N ASP A 124 -9.06 9.90 -31.12
CA ASP A 124 -8.41 10.62 -30.04
C ASP A 124 -7.96 9.65 -28.93
N ILE A 125 -8.84 8.73 -28.53
CA ILE A 125 -8.51 7.69 -27.54
C ILE A 125 -7.28 6.89 -28.01
N ARG A 126 -7.28 6.43 -29.29
CA ARG A 126 -6.15 5.71 -29.87
C ARG A 126 -4.85 6.53 -29.83
N LYS A 127 -4.93 7.80 -30.23
CA LYS A 127 -3.79 8.73 -30.21
C LYS A 127 -3.19 8.84 -28.81
N ASP A 128 -4.04 8.95 -27.79
CA ASP A 128 -3.59 9.13 -26.41
C ASP A 128 -3.01 7.86 -25.80
N ILE A 129 -3.57 6.69 -26.12
CA ILE A 129 -2.95 5.41 -25.70
C ILE A 129 -1.54 5.30 -26.29
N LEU A 130 -1.38 5.57 -27.61
CA LEU A 130 -0.07 5.52 -28.25
C LEU A 130 0.89 6.55 -27.64
N ALA A 131 0.40 7.77 -27.36
CA ALA A 131 1.20 8.79 -26.71
C ALA A 131 1.62 8.38 -25.29
N GLY A 132 0.72 7.77 -24.52
CA GLY A 132 1.01 7.25 -23.18
C GLY A 132 2.07 6.15 -23.21
N LEU A 133 1.94 5.18 -24.11
CA LEU A 133 2.94 4.11 -24.27
C LEU A 133 4.32 4.62 -24.68
N LEU A 134 4.39 5.65 -25.56
CA LEU A 134 5.66 6.23 -25.99
C LEU A 134 6.30 7.18 -24.97
N LYS A 135 5.50 7.80 -24.12
CA LYS A 135 5.98 8.72 -23.10
C LYS A 135 6.44 8.01 -21.82
N ASP A 136 5.85 6.89 -21.50
CA ASP A 136 6.22 6.11 -20.32
C ASP A 136 7.58 5.43 -20.56
N PRO A 137 8.62 5.75 -19.76
CA PRO A 137 9.97 5.24 -19.97
C PRO A 137 10.08 3.71 -19.91
N ALA A 138 9.12 3.05 -19.27
CA ALA A 138 9.11 1.59 -19.16
C ALA A 138 8.42 0.89 -20.33
N THR A 139 7.64 1.62 -21.14
CA THR A 139 6.91 1.06 -22.29
C THR A 139 7.31 1.67 -23.63
N GLU A 140 8.16 2.71 -23.67
CA GLU A 140 8.52 3.42 -24.90
C GLU A 140 9.16 2.52 -25.98
N ALA A 141 9.80 1.42 -25.57
CA ALA A 141 10.43 0.46 -26.47
C ALA A 141 9.48 -0.65 -26.96
N TYR A 142 8.24 -0.72 -26.45
CA TYR A 142 7.32 -1.83 -26.78
C TYR A 142 6.76 -1.67 -28.20
N GLN A 143 6.76 -2.77 -28.95
CA GLN A 143 6.14 -2.83 -30.27
C GLN A 143 4.66 -3.21 -30.11
N VAL A 144 3.85 -2.26 -29.61
CA VAL A 144 2.42 -2.44 -29.37
C VAL A 144 1.62 -1.66 -30.39
N ALA A 145 0.77 -2.35 -31.13
CA ALA A 145 -0.23 -1.74 -31.99
C ALA A 145 -1.56 -1.57 -31.23
N VAL A 146 -2.23 -0.44 -31.46
CA VAL A 146 -3.47 -0.07 -30.79
C VAL A 146 -4.57 0.16 -31.81
N THR A 147 -5.71 -0.47 -31.64
CA THR A 147 -6.96 -0.18 -32.35
C THR A 147 -8.05 0.17 -31.33
N VAL A 148 -8.92 1.14 -31.67
CA VAL A 148 -10.05 1.51 -30.83
C VAL A 148 -11.33 1.47 -31.66
N LYS A 149 -12.38 0.86 -31.11
CA LYS A 149 -13.69 0.79 -31.74
C LYS A 149 -14.80 0.88 -30.67
N GLY A 150 -15.60 1.95 -30.75
CA GLY A 150 -16.71 2.20 -29.83
C GLY A 150 -16.28 2.34 -28.35
N GLY A 151 -15.07 2.87 -28.11
CA GLY A 151 -14.47 3.01 -26.79
C GLY A 151 -13.82 1.71 -26.25
N VAL A 152 -13.71 0.65 -27.06
CA VAL A 152 -12.98 -0.57 -26.72
C VAL A 152 -11.61 -0.53 -27.39
N ALA A 153 -10.54 -0.52 -26.60
CA ALA A 153 -9.17 -0.60 -27.10
C ALA A 153 -8.73 -2.07 -27.19
N THR A 154 -8.08 -2.43 -28.32
CA THR A 154 -7.40 -3.71 -28.46
C THR A 154 -5.91 -3.45 -28.64
N LEU A 155 -5.09 -4.02 -27.75
CA LEU A 155 -3.64 -3.97 -27.78
C LEU A 155 -3.13 -5.27 -28.41
N THR A 156 -2.29 -5.15 -29.44
CA THR A 156 -1.66 -6.30 -30.11
C THR A 156 -0.16 -6.05 -30.27
N GLY A 157 0.62 -7.09 -30.44
CA GLY A 157 2.06 -6.99 -30.57
C GLY A 157 2.77 -8.07 -29.74
N THR A 158 4.02 -7.81 -29.39
CA THR A 158 4.84 -8.78 -28.66
C THR A 158 5.69 -8.09 -27.60
N VAL A 159 5.76 -8.69 -26.42
CA VAL A 159 6.60 -8.24 -25.29
C VAL A 159 7.39 -9.43 -24.72
N GLY A 160 8.38 -9.15 -23.87
CA GLY A 160 9.28 -10.17 -23.31
C GLY A 160 8.75 -10.85 -22.05
N SER A 161 7.76 -10.27 -21.38
CA SER A 161 7.25 -10.80 -20.11
C SER A 161 5.76 -10.48 -19.88
N TRP A 162 5.15 -11.22 -18.94
CA TRP A 162 3.80 -10.91 -18.45
C TRP A 162 3.73 -9.52 -17.81
N ALA A 163 4.74 -9.15 -17.04
CA ALA A 163 4.78 -7.85 -16.36
C ALA A 163 4.78 -6.69 -17.37
N GLU A 164 5.51 -6.81 -18.49
CA GLU A 164 5.45 -5.85 -19.59
C GLU A 164 4.07 -5.80 -20.26
N LYS A 165 3.45 -6.96 -20.49
CA LYS A 165 2.07 -7.03 -21.02
C LYS A 165 1.08 -6.32 -20.10
N GLN A 166 1.17 -6.52 -18.79
CA GLN A 166 0.31 -5.86 -17.79
C GLN A 166 0.59 -4.36 -17.70
N LEU A 167 1.86 -3.95 -17.82
CA LEU A 167 2.22 -2.54 -17.79
C LEU A 167 1.64 -1.78 -19.00
N ALA A 168 1.72 -2.36 -20.20
CA ALA A 168 1.12 -1.78 -21.40
C ALA A 168 -0.41 -1.62 -21.25
N GLU A 169 -1.08 -2.62 -20.69
CA GLU A 169 -2.52 -2.56 -20.39
C GLU A 169 -2.85 -1.45 -19.38
N ARG A 170 -2.06 -1.33 -18.31
CA ARG A 170 -2.27 -0.31 -17.26
C ARG A 170 -2.13 1.10 -17.82
N VAL A 171 -1.14 1.34 -18.69
CA VAL A 171 -0.98 2.62 -19.39
C VAL A 171 -2.23 2.93 -20.25
N ALA A 172 -2.73 1.93 -20.99
CA ALA A 172 -3.94 2.10 -21.80
C ALA A 172 -5.18 2.40 -20.93
N ARG A 173 -5.37 1.70 -19.81
CA ARG A 173 -6.52 1.90 -18.90
C ARG A 173 -6.56 3.29 -18.29
N GLY A 174 -5.42 3.99 -18.19
CA GLY A 174 -5.32 5.38 -17.72
C GLY A 174 -5.88 6.41 -18.73
N VAL A 175 -6.29 6.02 -19.94
CA VAL A 175 -6.80 6.95 -20.94
C VAL A 175 -8.31 7.15 -20.81
N LYS A 176 -8.75 8.41 -20.68
CA LYS A 176 -10.18 8.79 -20.60
C LYS A 176 -10.95 8.38 -21.86
N GLY A 177 -12.18 7.96 -21.70
CA GLY A 177 -13.08 7.59 -22.78
C GLY A 177 -13.14 6.08 -23.08
N LEU A 178 -12.30 5.28 -22.44
CA LEU A 178 -12.30 3.82 -22.60
C LEU A 178 -13.38 3.14 -21.77
N LYS A 179 -14.06 2.20 -22.39
CA LYS A 179 -15.02 1.27 -21.77
C LYS A 179 -14.37 -0.06 -21.39
N GLU A 180 -13.42 -0.51 -22.22
CA GLU A 180 -12.75 -1.81 -22.08
C GLU A 180 -11.37 -1.75 -22.75
N VAL A 181 -10.42 -2.50 -22.19
CA VAL A 181 -9.14 -2.81 -22.85
C VAL A 181 -9.04 -4.32 -23.05
N ARG A 182 -8.82 -4.75 -24.30
CA ARG A 182 -8.50 -6.12 -24.68
C ARG A 182 -7.01 -6.22 -24.93
N ASN A 183 -6.34 -7.02 -24.13
CA ASN A 183 -4.90 -7.15 -24.17
C ASN A 183 -4.50 -8.46 -24.88
N ASP A 184 -4.43 -8.39 -26.20
CA ASP A 184 -4.03 -9.51 -27.07
C ASP A 184 -2.52 -9.50 -27.38
N ILE A 185 -1.71 -8.80 -26.56
CA ILE A 185 -0.26 -8.80 -26.68
C ILE A 185 0.25 -10.22 -26.39
N ALA A 186 1.06 -10.75 -27.30
CA ALA A 186 1.74 -12.04 -27.13
C ALA A 186 3.01 -11.88 -26.27
N ILE A 187 3.33 -12.88 -25.47
CA ILE A 187 4.59 -12.92 -24.72
C ILE A 187 5.57 -13.80 -25.48
N ASN A 188 6.75 -13.27 -25.78
CA ASN A 188 7.84 -14.00 -26.41
C ASN A 188 9.05 -14.05 -25.48
N TYR A 189 9.14 -15.11 -24.72
CA TYR A 189 10.26 -15.32 -23.80
C TYR A 189 11.58 -15.51 -24.55
N LEU A 190 12.62 -14.80 -24.15
CA LEU A 190 13.94 -14.86 -24.78
C LEU A 190 14.64 -16.23 -24.60
N ALA A 191 14.31 -16.95 -23.55
CA ALA A 191 14.91 -18.25 -23.23
C ALA A 191 13.82 -19.30 -22.95
N LYS A 192 14.05 -20.51 -23.45
CA LYS A 192 13.25 -21.67 -23.06
C LYS A 192 13.64 -22.11 -21.66
N ARG A 193 12.64 -22.33 -20.79
CA ARG A 193 12.81 -22.80 -19.43
C ARG A 193 12.18 -24.17 -19.25
N THR A 194 12.77 -24.99 -18.43
CA THR A 194 12.19 -26.28 -18.02
C THR A 194 11.11 -26.05 -16.94
N ASP A 195 10.16 -26.99 -16.85
CA ASP A 195 9.13 -26.92 -15.80
C ASP A 195 9.72 -26.90 -14.40
N ALA A 196 10.86 -27.56 -14.18
CA ALA A 196 11.56 -27.53 -12.88
C ALA A 196 12.14 -26.15 -12.54
N GLU A 197 12.74 -25.45 -13.51
CA GLU A 197 13.24 -24.08 -13.33
C GLU A 197 12.09 -23.11 -13.09
N ILE A 198 10.98 -23.23 -13.85
CA ILE A 198 9.78 -22.42 -13.65
C ILE A 198 9.22 -22.64 -12.24
N ALA A 199 9.10 -23.91 -11.80
CA ALA A 199 8.59 -24.23 -10.47
C ALA A 199 9.47 -23.64 -9.35
N ALA A 200 10.78 -23.69 -9.51
CA ALA A 200 11.73 -23.10 -8.54
C ALA A 200 11.59 -21.58 -8.47
N ASP A 201 11.49 -20.89 -9.61
CA ASP A 201 11.34 -19.44 -9.67
C ASP A 201 9.99 -18.99 -9.07
N VAL A 202 8.88 -19.67 -9.44
CA VAL A 202 7.55 -19.38 -8.87
C VAL A 202 7.57 -19.56 -7.36
N LYS A 203 8.10 -20.70 -6.88
CA LYS A 203 8.19 -20.97 -5.45
C LYS A 203 9.01 -19.91 -4.71
N SER A 204 10.16 -19.53 -5.27
CA SER A 204 11.01 -18.50 -4.71
C SER A 204 10.27 -17.17 -4.63
N ARG A 205 9.60 -16.76 -5.71
CA ARG A 205 8.87 -15.49 -5.75
C ARG A 205 7.74 -15.45 -4.74
N LEU A 206 6.90 -16.49 -4.68
CA LEU A 206 5.81 -16.58 -3.69
C LEU A 206 6.33 -16.59 -2.24
N GLN A 207 7.50 -17.19 -2.00
CA GLN A 207 8.09 -17.26 -0.66
C GLN A 207 8.65 -15.91 -0.18
N TRP A 208 9.14 -15.08 -1.09
CA TRP A 208 9.77 -13.80 -0.77
C TRP A 208 8.83 -12.61 -0.89
N ASP A 209 7.60 -12.78 -1.40
CA ASP A 209 6.61 -11.72 -1.44
C ASP A 209 5.96 -11.53 -0.07
N ILE A 210 6.07 -10.29 0.45
CA ILE A 210 5.56 -9.92 1.78
C ILE A 210 4.03 -10.04 1.89
N TRP A 211 3.31 -9.91 0.78
CA TRP A 211 1.85 -10.03 0.73
C TRP A 211 1.36 -11.47 0.93
N LEU A 212 2.24 -12.44 0.66
CA LEU A 212 1.98 -13.87 0.75
C LEU A 212 2.63 -14.51 1.98
N ASN A 213 3.28 -13.70 2.80
CA ASN A 213 3.98 -14.18 3.98
C ASN A 213 3.02 -14.91 4.94
N GLY A 214 3.34 -16.16 5.22
CA GLY A 214 2.52 -17.05 6.05
C GLY A 214 1.38 -17.75 5.29
N ASP A 215 1.22 -17.56 3.99
CA ASP A 215 0.29 -18.33 3.17
C ASP A 215 0.84 -19.75 2.89
N SER A 216 -0.06 -20.72 2.82
CA SER A 216 0.31 -22.11 2.54
C SER A 216 0.07 -22.43 1.06
N LEU A 217 1.10 -22.20 0.24
CA LEU A 217 1.00 -22.32 -1.21
C LEU A 217 1.82 -23.50 -1.75
N ASN A 218 1.22 -24.30 -2.63
CA ASN A 218 1.88 -25.36 -3.35
C ASN A 218 1.87 -25.05 -4.84
N THR A 219 3.01 -25.28 -5.50
CA THR A 219 3.21 -25.01 -6.92
C THR A 219 3.46 -26.31 -7.66
N ALA A 220 2.73 -26.53 -8.74
CA ALA A 220 2.99 -27.58 -9.72
C ALA A 220 3.11 -26.95 -11.11
N VAL A 221 4.05 -27.45 -11.93
CA VAL A 221 4.27 -26.94 -13.29
C VAL A 221 4.30 -28.12 -14.26
N ALA A 222 3.56 -28.00 -15.35
CA ALA A 222 3.53 -28.97 -16.44
C ALA A 222 3.39 -28.26 -17.79
N GLN A 223 4.36 -28.42 -18.68
CA GLN A 223 4.39 -27.79 -20.01
C GLN A 223 4.23 -26.24 -19.92
N GLY A 224 4.89 -25.61 -18.95
CA GLY A 224 4.78 -24.17 -18.71
C GLY A 224 3.45 -23.72 -18.10
N LYS A 225 2.52 -24.64 -17.82
CA LYS A 225 1.29 -24.32 -17.07
C LYS A 225 1.57 -24.44 -15.57
N VAL A 226 1.43 -23.33 -14.85
CA VAL A 226 1.53 -23.28 -13.40
C VAL A 226 0.16 -23.54 -12.78
N THR A 227 0.09 -24.41 -11.79
CA THR A 227 -1.09 -24.65 -10.97
C THR A 227 -0.74 -24.36 -9.51
N LEU A 228 -1.45 -23.39 -8.91
CA LEU A 228 -1.30 -23.06 -7.50
C LEU A 228 -2.46 -23.66 -6.70
N THR A 229 -2.11 -24.31 -5.58
CA THR A 229 -3.09 -24.87 -4.65
C THR A 229 -2.71 -24.51 -3.21
N GLY A 230 -3.68 -24.57 -2.30
CA GLY A 230 -3.46 -24.22 -0.91
C GLY A 230 -4.40 -23.15 -0.40
N THR A 231 -3.92 -22.35 0.55
CA THR A 231 -4.75 -21.32 1.20
C THR A 231 -4.03 -19.98 1.24
N THR A 232 -4.81 -18.90 1.05
CA THR A 232 -4.39 -17.52 1.22
C THR A 232 -5.26 -16.82 2.27
N GLY A 233 -4.72 -15.81 2.94
CA GLY A 233 -5.43 -15.08 4.00
C GLY A 233 -6.45 -14.06 3.51
N SER A 234 -6.39 -13.66 2.22
CA SER A 234 -7.28 -12.65 1.63
C SER A 234 -7.45 -12.83 0.13
N ALA A 235 -8.49 -12.21 -0.44
CA ALA A 235 -8.71 -12.22 -1.90
C ALA A 235 -7.58 -11.49 -2.64
N ILE A 236 -7.06 -10.39 -2.10
CA ILE A 236 -5.94 -9.67 -2.69
C ILE A 236 -4.65 -10.51 -2.69
N ALA A 237 -4.39 -11.29 -1.63
CA ALA A 237 -3.25 -12.21 -1.59
C ALA A 237 -3.38 -13.31 -2.65
N LYS A 238 -4.59 -13.81 -2.91
CA LYS A 238 -4.84 -14.78 -4.01
C LYS A 238 -4.48 -14.19 -5.37
N ASN A 239 -4.88 -12.95 -5.64
CA ASN A 239 -4.55 -12.26 -6.89
C ASN A 239 -3.05 -11.97 -6.99
N ARG A 240 -2.43 -11.61 -5.87
CA ARG A 240 -0.98 -11.42 -5.81
C ARG A 240 -0.22 -12.71 -6.15
N ALA A 241 -0.66 -13.85 -5.61
CA ALA A 241 -0.08 -15.14 -5.94
C ALA A 241 -0.22 -15.50 -7.43
N PHE A 242 -1.35 -15.12 -8.07
CA PHE A 242 -1.53 -15.24 -9.51
C PHE A 242 -0.50 -14.40 -10.28
N ASP A 243 -0.32 -13.13 -9.92
CA ASP A 243 0.64 -12.24 -10.60
C ASP A 243 2.08 -12.71 -10.41
N ASP A 244 2.46 -13.15 -9.22
CA ASP A 244 3.80 -13.64 -8.92
C ASP A 244 4.13 -14.98 -9.58
N ALA A 245 3.13 -15.76 -9.92
CA ALA A 245 3.33 -17.00 -10.65
C ALA A 245 3.75 -16.80 -12.12
N TRP A 246 3.58 -15.59 -12.66
CA TRP A 246 3.98 -15.27 -14.03
C TRP A 246 5.49 -14.95 -14.12
N VAL A 247 6.30 -15.98 -13.93
CA VAL A 247 7.75 -15.91 -14.19
C VAL A 247 8.08 -16.25 -15.66
N ASN A 248 9.32 -16.05 -16.07
CA ASN A 248 9.75 -16.36 -17.43
C ASN A 248 9.51 -17.83 -17.77
N GLY A 249 8.87 -18.07 -18.93
CA GLY A 249 8.53 -19.40 -19.42
C GLY A 249 7.10 -19.87 -19.12
N VAL A 250 6.34 -19.12 -18.32
CA VAL A 250 4.97 -19.49 -17.96
C VAL A 250 4.00 -19.21 -19.10
N MET A 251 3.25 -20.23 -19.49
CA MET A 251 2.24 -20.16 -20.56
C MET A 251 0.84 -19.84 -20.01
N SER A 252 0.53 -20.32 -18.82
CA SER A 252 -0.73 -20.06 -18.13
C SER A 252 -0.61 -20.32 -16.64
N VAL A 253 -1.44 -19.64 -15.85
CA VAL A 253 -1.53 -19.78 -14.40
C VAL A 253 -2.96 -20.16 -14.02
N ASP A 254 -3.10 -21.21 -13.23
CA ASP A 254 -4.37 -21.70 -12.69
C ASP A 254 -4.34 -21.58 -11.15
N VAL A 255 -5.18 -20.71 -10.62
CA VAL A 255 -5.35 -20.48 -9.17
C VAL A 255 -6.71 -20.97 -8.65
N SER A 256 -7.43 -21.78 -9.42
CA SER A 256 -8.73 -22.31 -9.03
C SER A 256 -8.67 -23.18 -7.78
N GLY A 257 -7.52 -23.82 -7.52
CA GLY A 257 -7.23 -24.59 -6.33
C GLY A 257 -6.83 -23.78 -5.09
N LEU A 258 -6.64 -22.47 -5.20
CA LEU A 258 -6.38 -21.59 -4.07
C LEU A 258 -7.69 -21.21 -3.36
N LYS A 259 -7.77 -21.55 -2.09
CA LYS A 259 -8.87 -21.16 -1.21
C LYS A 259 -8.49 -19.92 -0.43
N VAL A 260 -9.42 -18.97 -0.32
CA VAL A 260 -9.27 -17.84 0.58
C VAL A 260 -9.90 -18.22 1.91
N GLU A 261 -9.07 -18.34 2.93
CA GLU A 261 -9.48 -18.59 4.31
C GLU A 261 -9.09 -17.36 5.13
N PRO A 262 -10.05 -16.44 5.35
CA PRO A 262 -9.79 -15.25 6.15
C PRO A 262 -9.31 -15.66 7.52
N ASN A 263 -8.06 -15.39 7.83
CA ASN A 263 -7.47 -15.84 9.07
C ASN A 263 -8.08 -15.06 10.22
N THR A 264 -8.81 -15.74 11.09
CA THR A 264 -9.28 -15.23 12.37
C THR A 264 -8.20 -15.33 13.43
N ALA A 265 -7.18 -16.17 13.21
CA ALA A 265 -6.02 -16.23 14.06
C ALA A 265 -5.04 -15.12 13.67
N ASP A 266 -4.59 -14.34 14.66
CA ASP A 266 -3.46 -13.44 14.52
C ASP A 266 -2.29 -14.19 13.84
N ARG A 267 -2.05 -13.89 12.57
CA ARG A 267 -0.76 -14.14 11.97
C ARG A 267 0.18 -13.08 12.53
N SER A 268 0.32 -13.08 13.87
CA SER A 268 1.35 -12.31 14.52
C SER A 268 2.65 -12.62 13.78
N ALA A 269 3.45 -11.60 13.56
CA ALA A 269 4.82 -11.76 13.12
C ALA A 269 5.51 -12.74 14.08
N THR A 270 5.33 -14.03 13.81
CA THR A 270 6.02 -15.10 14.50
C THR A 270 7.49 -14.87 14.18
N GLU A 271 8.35 -15.12 15.15
CA GLU A 271 9.83 -15.12 15.07
C GLU A 271 10.41 -15.80 13.81
N ALA A 272 9.55 -16.47 13.03
CA ALA A 272 9.86 -17.12 11.76
C ALA A 272 10.27 -16.18 10.60
N ASN A 273 10.14 -14.85 10.74
CA ASN A 273 10.43 -13.89 9.67
C ASN A 273 11.81 -13.24 9.74
N LEU A 274 12.63 -13.59 10.71
CA LEU A 274 14.02 -13.17 10.74
C LEU A 274 14.80 -13.94 9.67
N LYS A 275 14.80 -13.41 8.47
CA LYS A 275 15.64 -13.91 7.37
C LYS A 275 17.05 -13.36 7.51
N PRO A 276 18.08 -14.13 7.17
CA PRO A 276 19.45 -13.59 7.10
C PRO A 276 19.54 -12.45 6.07
N ASP A 277 20.26 -11.38 6.43
CA ASP A 277 20.44 -10.22 5.54
C ASP A 277 20.93 -10.61 4.14
N SER A 278 21.82 -11.61 4.05
CA SER A 278 22.31 -12.12 2.77
C SER A 278 21.22 -12.79 1.89
N GLU A 279 20.24 -13.42 2.51
CA GLU A 279 19.11 -14.01 1.79
C GLU A 279 18.14 -12.92 1.33
N ILE A 280 17.86 -11.92 2.19
CA ILE A 280 17.05 -10.74 1.85
C ILE A 280 17.69 -9.99 0.68
N GLN A 281 19.00 -9.74 0.75
CA GLN A 281 19.76 -9.12 -0.34
C GLN A 281 19.59 -9.87 -1.65
N SER A 282 19.76 -11.19 -1.61
CA SER A 282 19.63 -12.04 -2.80
C SER A 282 18.21 -12.02 -3.38
N ALA A 283 17.19 -12.00 -2.51
CA ALA A 283 15.79 -11.93 -2.92
C ALA A 283 15.46 -10.60 -3.59
N ILE A 284 15.92 -9.47 -3.04
CA ILE A 284 15.76 -8.15 -3.67
C ILE A 284 16.45 -8.13 -5.03
N GLN A 285 17.72 -8.59 -5.11
CA GLN A 285 18.47 -8.65 -6.38
C GLN A 285 17.78 -9.52 -7.43
N ALA A 286 17.09 -10.58 -7.02
CA ALA A 286 16.31 -11.43 -7.92
C ALA A 286 14.99 -10.79 -8.37
N ALA A 287 14.39 -9.92 -7.56
CA ALA A 287 13.12 -9.23 -7.86
C ALA A 287 13.30 -8.09 -8.88
N LEU A 288 14.34 -7.26 -8.74
CA LEU A 288 14.57 -6.07 -9.57
C LEU A 288 14.50 -6.33 -11.09
N PRO A 289 15.10 -7.40 -11.67
CA PRO A 289 15.01 -7.67 -13.11
C PRO A 289 13.62 -8.08 -13.58
N LEU A 290 12.73 -8.45 -12.68
CA LEU A 290 11.38 -8.91 -13.02
C LEU A 290 10.38 -7.76 -13.15
N ASP A 291 10.71 -6.59 -12.59
CA ASP A 291 9.90 -5.39 -12.76
C ASP A 291 10.33 -4.65 -14.05
N PRO A 292 9.45 -4.51 -15.06
CA PRO A 292 9.80 -3.83 -16.32
C PRO A 292 10.18 -2.36 -16.14
N ARG A 293 9.79 -1.73 -15.01
CA ARG A 293 10.17 -0.35 -14.68
C ARG A 293 11.63 -0.23 -14.26
N VAL A 294 12.22 -1.32 -13.77
CA VAL A 294 13.59 -1.40 -13.19
C VAL A 294 14.51 -2.27 -14.02
N ALA A 295 13.98 -3.26 -14.73
CA ALA A 295 14.75 -4.33 -15.40
C ALA A 295 15.95 -3.83 -16.22
N ALA A 296 15.80 -2.71 -16.93
CA ALA A 296 16.87 -2.11 -17.74
C ALA A 296 18.08 -1.64 -16.90
N PHE A 297 17.88 -1.36 -15.61
CA PHE A 297 18.87 -0.81 -14.68
C PHE A 297 19.26 -1.78 -13.58
N ALA A 298 18.63 -2.95 -13.52
CA ALA A 298 18.80 -3.90 -12.42
C ALA A 298 20.26 -4.31 -12.17
N ARG A 299 21.12 -4.28 -13.21
CA ARG A 299 22.55 -4.58 -13.12
C ARG A 299 23.39 -3.43 -12.55
N ASP A 300 22.88 -2.20 -12.66
CA ASP A 300 23.56 -0.98 -12.20
C ASP A 300 23.12 -0.62 -10.77
N ILE A 301 22.11 -1.35 -10.24
CA ILE A 301 21.63 -1.18 -8.88
C ILE A 301 22.42 -2.10 -7.95
N THR A 302 23.07 -1.51 -6.96
CA THR A 302 23.70 -2.24 -5.86
C THR A 302 22.70 -2.38 -4.71
N VAL A 303 22.64 -3.57 -4.13
CA VAL A 303 21.79 -3.88 -2.97
C VAL A 303 22.68 -4.38 -1.85
N SER A 304 22.57 -3.78 -0.68
CA SER A 304 23.13 -4.32 0.55
C SER A 304 22.04 -4.31 1.63
N VAL A 305 22.12 -5.26 2.55
CA VAL A 305 21.16 -5.37 3.65
C VAL A 305 21.94 -5.49 4.96
N GLU A 306 21.56 -4.70 5.95
CA GLU A 306 22.13 -4.71 7.30
C GLU A 306 21.02 -4.58 8.34
N ALA A 307 20.88 -5.59 9.19
CA ALA A 307 19.82 -5.67 10.21
C ALA A 307 18.39 -5.41 9.61
N GLY A 308 18.10 -5.98 8.44
CA GLY A 308 16.84 -5.81 7.74
C GLY A 308 16.68 -4.45 7.02
N VAL A 309 17.68 -3.56 7.08
CA VAL A 309 17.71 -2.29 6.32
C VAL A 309 18.28 -2.56 4.94
N ALA A 310 17.47 -2.44 3.90
CA ALA A 310 17.92 -2.56 2.52
C ALA A 310 18.42 -1.20 2.01
N ILE A 311 19.66 -1.13 1.57
CA ILE A 311 20.29 0.05 0.98
C ILE A 311 20.39 -0.17 -0.53
N LEU A 312 19.75 0.70 -1.31
CA LEU A 312 19.78 0.68 -2.77
C LEU A 312 20.70 1.79 -3.25
N GLY A 313 21.79 1.45 -3.93
CA GLY A 313 22.74 2.40 -4.51
C GLY A 313 22.86 2.21 -6.02
N GLY A 314 23.48 3.19 -6.70
CA GLY A 314 23.70 3.17 -8.15
C GLY A 314 22.87 4.20 -8.90
N ASP A 315 22.75 4.02 -10.22
CA ASP A 315 22.12 5.00 -11.11
C ASP A 315 20.92 4.38 -11.83
N VAL A 316 19.85 5.15 -11.96
CA VAL A 316 18.66 4.83 -12.76
C VAL A 316 18.32 6.00 -13.67
N ALA A 317 17.64 5.76 -14.80
CA ALA A 317 17.39 6.82 -15.77
C ALA A 317 16.23 7.76 -15.42
N ASN A 318 15.35 7.37 -14.52
CA ASN A 318 14.13 8.13 -14.19
C ASN A 318 13.63 7.85 -12.78
N LEU A 319 12.76 8.72 -12.28
CA LEU A 319 12.15 8.59 -10.94
C LEU A 319 11.25 7.36 -10.82
N LYS A 320 10.58 6.96 -11.89
CA LYS A 320 9.72 5.77 -11.89
C LYS A 320 10.52 4.51 -11.56
N ALA A 321 11.70 4.35 -12.17
CA ALA A 321 12.62 3.25 -11.86
C ALA A 321 13.13 3.31 -10.42
N LYS A 322 13.47 4.52 -9.93
CA LYS A 322 13.89 4.73 -8.53
C LYS A 322 12.80 4.29 -7.54
N SER A 323 11.57 4.74 -7.76
CA SER A 323 10.44 4.40 -6.88
C SER A 323 10.07 2.91 -6.99
N ALA A 324 10.14 2.34 -8.19
CA ALA A 324 9.83 0.93 -8.41
C ALA A 324 10.86 0.01 -7.71
N ALA A 325 12.15 0.32 -7.79
CA ALA A 325 13.19 -0.43 -7.07
C ALA A 325 12.99 -0.40 -5.54
N GLU A 326 12.58 0.75 -5.00
CA GLU A 326 12.23 0.87 -3.59
C GLU A 326 11.02 0.02 -3.23
N GLN A 327 9.99 0.01 -4.08
CA GLN A 327 8.79 -0.80 -3.89
C GLN A 327 9.11 -2.30 -3.92
N ASP A 328 9.95 -2.75 -4.84
CA ASP A 328 10.39 -4.15 -4.93
C ASP A 328 11.13 -4.58 -3.66
N ALA A 329 12.05 -3.71 -3.16
CA ALA A 329 12.74 -3.97 -1.91
C ALA A 329 11.77 -4.04 -0.71
N ARG A 330 10.82 -3.10 -0.60
CA ARG A 330 9.80 -3.10 0.47
C ARG A 330 8.87 -4.30 0.42
N ASN A 331 8.59 -4.82 -0.76
CA ASN A 331 7.75 -6.00 -0.94
C ASN A 331 8.48 -7.32 -0.60
N THR A 332 9.76 -7.26 -0.25
CA THR A 332 10.55 -8.46 0.09
C THR A 332 10.43 -8.79 1.57
N VAL A 333 10.16 -10.06 1.89
CA VAL A 333 10.09 -10.55 3.27
C VAL A 333 11.39 -10.28 4.03
N GLY A 334 11.30 -9.77 5.24
CA GLY A 334 12.43 -9.48 6.13
C GLY A 334 13.01 -8.06 5.97
N VAL A 335 12.54 -7.27 5.01
CA VAL A 335 12.92 -5.86 4.89
C VAL A 335 12.18 -5.03 5.94
N ALA A 336 12.94 -4.47 6.87
CA ALA A 336 12.43 -3.58 7.93
C ALA A 336 12.48 -2.10 7.54
N TRP A 337 13.38 -1.71 6.62
CA TRP A 337 13.53 -0.35 6.10
C TRP A 337 14.21 -0.37 4.74
N VAL A 338 13.91 0.63 3.91
CA VAL A 338 14.65 0.85 2.64
C VAL A 338 15.28 2.23 2.63
N ASP A 339 16.59 2.28 2.52
CA ASP A 339 17.36 3.49 2.26
C ASP A 339 17.67 3.57 0.75
N ASN A 340 16.86 4.36 0.04
CA ASN A 340 16.94 4.49 -1.41
C ASN A 340 17.89 5.61 -1.82
N GLN A 341 19.18 5.29 -1.94
CA GLN A 341 20.25 6.19 -2.38
C GLN A 341 20.44 6.21 -3.90
N LEU A 342 19.54 5.60 -4.69
CA LEU A 342 19.61 5.62 -6.14
C LEU A 342 19.64 7.06 -6.68
N THR A 343 20.54 7.32 -7.61
CA THR A 343 20.67 8.60 -8.29
C THR A 343 19.97 8.54 -9.64
N VAL A 344 19.13 9.55 -9.93
CA VAL A 344 18.48 9.65 -11.24
C VAL A 344 19.43 10.33 -12.22
N ARG A 345 19.93 9.54 -13.19
CA ARG A 345 20.82 10.01 -14.27
C ARG A 345 20.23 9.63 -15.62
N PRO A 346 19.59 10.55 -16.32
CA PRO A 346 19.01 10.28 -17.63
C PRO A 346 20.03 9.83 -18.65
N LEU A 347 19.68 8.82 -19.44
CA LEU A 347 20.55 8.26 -20.48
C LEU A 347 20.70 9.16 -21.72
N MET A 348 19.83 10.15 -21.90
CA MET A 348 19.77 11.05 -23.06
C MET A 348 19.57 12.50 -22.62
N ASN A 349 19.73 13.43 -23.57
CA ASN A 349 19.40 14.84 -23.34
C ASN A 349 17.95 14.99 -22.89
N LEU A 350 17.77 15.65 -21.77
CA LEU A 350 16.44 15.94 -21.24
C LEU A 350 15.72 16.96 -22.14
N PRO A 351 14.38 16.86 -22.25
CA PRO A 351 13.56 17.91 -22.84
C PRO A 351 13.80 19.23 -22.08
N ARG A 352 13.53 20.35 -22.73
CA ARG A 352 13.52 21.65 -22.04
C ARG A 352 12.43 21.69 -20.98
N ASP A 353 12.64 22.45 -19.92
CA ASP A 353 11.67 22.61 -18.86
C ASP A 353 10.27 22.99 -19.37
N SER A 354 10.20 23.91 -20.35
CA SER A 354 8.94 24.33 -20.98
C SER A 354 8.20 23.20 -21.70
N ASP A 355 8.94 22.27 -22.31
CA ASP A 355 8.36 21.12 -23.02
C ASP A 355 7.90 20.05 -22.01
N THR A 356 8.69 19.84 -20.96
CA THR A 356 8.36 18.98 -19.83
C THR A 356 7.14 19.50 -19.07
N GLU A 357 7.08 20.80 -18.77
CA GLU A 357 5.93 21.43 -18.10
C GLU A 357 4.63 21.27 -18.91
N LYS A 358 4.71 21.50 -20.22
CA LYS A 358 3.57 21.30 -21.11
C LYS A 358 3.10 19.84 -21.12
N ALA A 359 4.04 18.89 -21.12
CA ALA A 359 3.72 17.47 -21.06
C ALA A 359 3.07 17.11 -19.72
N LEU A 360 3.68 17.57 -18.61
CA LEU A 360 3.16 17.34 -17.26
C LEU A 360 1.74 17.88 -17.08
N LYS A 361 1.48 19.13 -17.49
CA LYS A 361 0.14 19.73 -17.45
C LYS A 361 -0.87 18.93 -18.27
N ALA A 362 -0.47 18.45 -19.44
CA ALA A 362 -1.31 17.60 -20.25
C ALA A 362 -1.61 16.26 -19.56
N GLU A 363 -0.62 15.60 -18.96
CA GLU A 363 -0.80 14.32 -18.26
C GLU A 363 -1.70 14.47 -17.04
N LEU A 364 -1.51 15.51 -16.22
CA LEU A 364 -2.38 15.81 -15.07
C LEU A 364 -3.84 16.05 -15.50
N ALA A 365 -4.05 16.81 -16.60
CA ALA A 365 -5.39 17.07 -17.12
C ALA A 365 -6.06 15.83 -17.75
N TRP A 366 -5.28 14.86 -18.15
CA TRP A 366 -5.73 13.63 -18.79
C TRP A 366 -5.98 12.48 -17.83
N ASP A 367 -5.40 12.56 -16.62
CA ASP A 367 -5.54 11.51 -15.63
C ASP A 367 -7.00 11.43 -15.14
N PRO A 368 -7.66 10.27 -15.30
CA PRO A 368 -9.07 10.12 -14.93
C PRO A 368 -9.33 10.14 -13.43
N LEU A 369 -8.28 10.03 -12.61
CA LEU A 369 -8.34 10.04 -11.15
C LEU A 369 -8.14 11.45 -10.57
N LEU A 370 -7.80 12.45 -11.42
CA LEU A 370 -7.52 13.83 -11.02
C LEU A 370 -8.58 14.82 -11.59
N ASP A 371 -9.78 14.34 -11.92
CA ASP A 371 -10.75 15.04 -12.78
C ASP A 371 -11.28 16.37 -12.23
N ASN A 372 -11.38 16.55 -10.92
CA ASN A 372 -11.97 17.74 -10.29
C ASN A 372 -10.94 18.62 -9.56
N SER A 373 -9.66 18.29 -9.69
CA SER A 373 -8.60 18.97 -8.94
C SER A 373 -8.07 20.20 -9.66
N THR A 374 -7.84 21.28 -8.92
CA THR A 374 -7.16 22.48 -9.41
C THR A 374 -5.66 22.34 -9.18
N ILE A 375 -4.98 21.61 -10.09
CA ILE A 375 -3.54 21.37 -9.97
C ILE A 375 -2.80 22.33 -10.90
N GLU A 376 -1.94 23.15 -10.30
CA GLU A 376 -0.95 23.95 -11.02
C GLU A 376 0.39 23.21 -11.04
N ALA A 377 1.03 23.16 -12.19
CA ALA A 377 2.32 22.53 -12.36
C ALA A 377 3.31 23.50 -13.03
N ALA A 378 4.53 23.53 -12.50
CA ALA A 378 5.66 24.23 -13.11
C ALA A 378 6.88 23.31 -13.11
N VAL A 379 7.77 23.46 -14.10
CA VAL A 379 9.04 22.72 -14.15
C VAL A 379 10.18 23.72 -14.22
N ILE A 380 11.13 23.62 -13.28
CA ILE A 380 12.30 24.49 -13.17
C ILE A 380 13.52 23.61 -12.87
N ASN A 381 14.52 23.65 -13.73
CA ASN A 381 15.73 22.81 -13.63
C ASN A 381 15.39 21.32 -13.46
N HIS A 382 14.43 20.83 -14.25
CA HIS A 382 13.93 19.44 -14.22
C HIS A 382 13.27 19.03 -12.89
N VAL A 383 12.93 19.98 -12.02
CA VAL A 383 12.14 19.78 -10.81
C VAL A 383 10.70 20.16 -11.11
N ALA A 384 9.77 19.22 -10.97
CA ALA A 384 8.34 19.49 -11.04
C ALA A 384 7.84 20.02 -9.71
N TYR A 385 7.19 21.17 -9.73
CA TYR A 385 6.49 21.80 -8.61
C TYR A 385 5.00 21.67 -8.84
N LEU A 386 4.31 20.98 -7.95
CA LEU A 386 2.86 20.85 -7.94
C LEU A 386 2.28 21.71 -6.83
N SER A 387 1.29 22.55 -7.16
CA SER A 387 0.57 23.42 -6.21
C SER A 387 -0.92 23.46 -6.55
N GLY A 388 -1.72 23.96 -5.62
CA GLY A 388 -3.19 24.00 -5.73
C GLY A 388 -3.85 23.10 -4.70
N ALA A 389 -5.09 22.71 -4.97
CA ALA A 389 -5.92 21.90 -4.09
C ALA A 389 -6.40 20.61 -4.77
N VAL A 390 -6.45 19.55 -3.99
CA VAL A 390 -7.00 18.24 -4.33
C VAL A 390 -7.97 17.80 -3.23
N GLU A 391 -8.91 16.92 -3.56
CA GLU A 391 -9.92 16.50 -2.60
C GLU A 391 -9.42 15.43 -1.62
N SER A 392 -8.32 14.75 -1.94
CA SER A 392 -7.80 13.64 -1.12
C SER A 392 -6.29 13.47 -1.14
N GLY A 393 -5.79 12.76 -0.13
CA GLY A 393 -4.42 12.28 -0.10
C GLY A 393 -4.09 11.33 -1.27
N PHE A 394 -5.10 10.60 -1.76
CA PHE A 394 -4.97 9.76 -2.93
C PHE A 394 -4.68 10.57 -4.20
N GLU A 395 -5.47 11.61 -4.49
CA GLU A 395 -5.22 12.50 -5.65
C GLU A 395 -3.87 13.20 -5.55
N LYS A 396 -3.47 13.60 -4.34
CA LYS A 396 -2.14 14.17 -4.10
C LYS A 396 -1.03 13.17 -4.45
N ALA A 397 -1.19 11.90 -4.08
CA ALA A 397 -0.25 10.84 -4.43
C ALA A 397 -0.26 10.54 -5.93
N GLU A 398 -1.45 10.46 -6.56
CA GLU A 398 -1.58 10.23 -7.99
C GLU A 398 -0.94 11.37 -8.81
N ALA A 399 -1.17 12.63 -8.43
CA ALA A 399 -0.52 13.77 -9.07
C ALA A 399 1.02 13.70 -8.94
N HIS A 400 1.54 13.24 -7.81
CA HIS A 400 2.97 12.98 -7.62
C HIS A 400 3.46 11.92 -8.61
N ASP A 401 2.75 10.80 -8.73
CA ASP A 401 3.12 9.68 -9.61
C ASP A 401 3.05 10.07 -11.08
N VAL A 402 2.05 10.87 -11.48
CA VAL A 402 1.97 11.49 -12.82
C VAL A 402 3.23 12.33 -13.08
N ALA A 403 3.61 13.20 -12.15
CA ALA A 403 4.80 14.02 -12.31
C ALA A 403 6.08 13.19 -12.35
N ALA A 404 6.20 12.17 -11.52
CA ALA A 404 7.38 11.31 -11.46
C ALA A 404 7.58 10.45 -12.74
N ARG A 405 6.49 10.11 -13.44
CA ARG A 405 6.55 9.38 -14.73
C ARG A 405 6.73 10.30 -15.94
N THR A 406 6.54 11.61 -15.80
CA THR A 406 6.69 12.56 -16.91
C THR A 406 8.15 12.65 -17.33
N LYS A 407 8.43 12.40 -18.63
CA LYS A 407 9.79 12.46 -19.19
C LYS A 407 10.39 13.85 -19.02
N GLY A 408 11.57 13.92 -18.42
CA GLY A 408 12.28 15.19 -18.14
C GLY A 408 12.18 15.64 -16.69
N VAL A 409 11.36 15.00 -15.86
CA VAL A 409 11.28 15.27 -14.42
C VAL A 409 12.30 14.41 -13.67
N LEU A 410 13.17 15.06 -12.90
CA LEU A 410 14.20 14.41 -12.05
C LEU A 410 13.84 14.45 -10.56
N LEU A 411 12.96 15.34 -10.16
CA LEU A 411 12.50 15.49 -8.78
C LEU A 411 11.09 16.08 -8.80
N VAL A 412 10.25 15.66 -7.86
CA VAL A 412 8.91 16.21 -7.66
C VAL A 412 8.83 16.91 -6.30
N ARG A 413 8.37 18.16 -6.30
CA ARG A 413 8.01 18.95 -5.12
C ARG A 413 6.49 19.10 -5.10
N ASN A 414 5.84 18.25 -4.31
CA ASN A 414 4.39 18.18 -4.25
C ASN A 414 3.86 19.02 -3.07
N HIS A 415 3.44 20.25 -3.36
CA HIS A 415 2.86 21.20 -2.43
C HIS A 415 1.33 21.27 -2.51
N LEU A 416 0.69 20.25 -3.12
CA LEU A 416 -0.75 20.18 -3.19
C LEU A 416 -1.36 20.13 -1.78
N LYS A 417 -2.42 20.92 -1.59
CA LYS A 417 -3.23 20.91 -0.37
C LYS A 417 -4.38 19.93 -0.54
N VAL A 418 -4.65 19.16 0.49
CA VAL A 418 -5.84 18.31 0.53
C VAL A 418 -6.96 19.11 1.15
N GLU A 419 -7.93 19.53 0.35
CA GLU A 419 -9.11 20.30 0.77
C GLU A 419 -10.36 19.49 0.41
N PRO A 420 -10.82 18.57 1.26
CA PRO A 420 -12.05 17.85 1.01
C PRO A 420 -13.26 18.82 0.99
N GLU A 421 -14.13 18.68 0.01
CA GLU A 421 -15.25 19.58 -0.31
C GLU A 421 -16.19 19.92 0.87
N PHE A 422 -16.08 19.17 1.97
CA PHE A 422 -16.90 19.31 3.19
C PHE A 422 -16.16 19.72 4.45
N LEU A 423 -14.87 20.02 4.37
CA LEU A 423 -14.06 20.36 5.54
C LEU A 423 -13.16 21.57 5.26
N THR A 424 -13.70 22.78 5.32
CA THR A 424 -12.86 23.98 5.48
C THR A 424 -12.46 24.13 6.95
N PRO A 425 -11.29 24.66 7.33
CA PRO A 425 -10.15 25.15 6.59
C PRO A 425 -8.78 24.50 6.95
N TYR A 426 -7.91 24.54 5.99
CA TYR A 426 -6.48 24.79 6.04
C TYR A 426 -5.60 24.06 7.06
N TYR A 427 -5.00 22.92 6.63
CA TYR A 427 -3.72 22.46 7.17
C TYR A 427 -2.87 21.89 6.03
N ASP A 428 -1.64 22.41 5.90
CA ASP A 428 -0.62 21.89 5.00
C ASP A 428 -0.29 20.45 5.38
N TYR A 429 -0.68 19.51 4.54
CA TYR A 429 -0.30 18.12 4.67
C TYR A 429 0.96 17.85 3.83
N TYR A 430 2.05 17.66 4.50
CA TYR A 430 3.22 17.04 3.93
C TYR A 430 3.02 15.53 3.93
N TYR A 431 2.58 14.97 2.81
CA TYR A 431 2.87 13.57 2.52
C TYR A 431 4.30 13.51 1.96
N GLY A 432 5.27 13.58 2.88
CA GLY A 432 6.59 13.04 2.59
C GLY A 432 6.47 11.52 2.58
N TRP A 433 6.87 10.90 1.50
CA TRP A 433 7.29 9.50 1.49
C TRP A 433 8.05 9.21 2.80
N PRO A 434 7.88 8.03 3.43
CA PRO A 434 8.68 7.69 4.59
C PRO A 434 10.15 7.64 4.16
N GLY A 435 10.90 8.66 4.51
CA GLY A 435 12.30 8.86 4.15
C GLY A 435 12.83 10.26 4.45
N TYR A 436 11.96 11.24 4.71
CA TYR A 436 12.40 12.57 5.12
C TYR A 436 11.65 13.06 6.35
N TYR A 437 12.08 12.63 7.52
CA TYR A 437 11.82 13.35 8.76
C TYR A 437 12.72 14.58 8.82
N SER A 438 12.24 15.73 8.35
CA SER A 438 12.76 16.98 8.87
C SER A 438 12.01 17.29 10.16
N TYR A 439 12.69 17.04 11.27
CA TYR A 439 12.32 17.46 12.62
C TYR A 439 12.26 19.00 12.65
N TRP A 440 11.06 19.56 12.69
CA TRP A 440 10.84 20.95 13.11
C TRP A 440 9.91 20.93 14.31
N PRO A 441 10.44 21.13 15.52
CA PRO A 441 9.60 21.39 16.68
C PRO A 441 9.22 22.89 16.68
N GLY A 442 7.94 23.16 16.63
CA GLY A 442 7.42 24.42 17.04
C GLY A 442 6.74 25.26 15.98
N TYR A 443 5.48 24.96 15.71
CA TYR A 443 4.43 25.95 15.51
C TYR A 443 3.09 25.31 15.91
N LEU A 444 2.86 25.17 17.19
CA LEU A 444 1.51 25.13 17.74
C LEU A 444 0.98 26.57 17.69
N SER A 445 0.34 26.96 16.60
CA SER A 445 -0.46 28.17 16.56
C SER A 445 -1.80 27.87 17.24
N LEU A 446 -1.95 28.39 18.43
CA LEU A 446 -3.20 28.54 19.16
C LEU A 446 -4.10 29.53 18.41
N ALA A 447 -4.81 29.09 17.41
CA ALA A 447 -5.97 29.81 16.89
C ALA A 447 -7.04 28.77 16.57
N GLY A 448 -8.20 28.89 17.21
CA GLY A 448 -9.31 27.97 17.10
C GLY A 448 -9.73 27.72 15.66
N GLY A 449 -9.22 26.62 15.09
CA GLY A 449 -9.69 26.06 13.85
C GLY A 449 -11.06 25.38 14.03
N PRO A 450 -11.80 25.15 12.96
CA PRO A 450 -13.09 24.45 13.04
C PRO A 450 -12.89 23.09 13.68
N ARG A 451 -13.77 22.78 14.62
CA ARG A 451 -13.77 21.51 15.34
C ARG A 451 -13.94 20.34 14.36
N PRO A 452 -13.20 19.24 14.54
CA PRO A 452 -13.42 18.05 13.74
C PRO A 452 -14.89 17.64 13.84
N LEU A 453 -15.49 17.25 12.72
CA LEU A 453 -16.88 16.76 12.66
C LEU A 453 -17.13 15.54 13.55
N LYS A 454 -16.06 14.80 13.89
CA LYS A 454 -16.07 13.69 14.83
C LYS A 454 -15.30 14.08 16.10
N SER A 455 -15.78 13.63 17.25
CA SER A 455 -14.99 13.73 18.49
C SER A 455 -13.80 12.80 18.46
N ASP A 456 -12.75 13.07 19.25
CA ASP A 456 -11.56 12.21 19.36
C ASP A 456 -11.92 10.76 19.69
N ALA A 457 -12.90 10.55 20.56
CA ALA A 457 -13.40 9.21 20.89
C ALA A 457 -14.07 8.53 19.69
N GLN A 458 -14.78 9.27 18.84
CA GLN A 458 -15.38 8.74 17.61
C GLN A 458 -14.33 8.42 16.55
N ILE A 459 -13.31 9.27 16.40
CA ILE A 459 -12.17 9.03 15.50
C ILE A 459 -11.41 7.79 15.95
N LYS A 460 -11.04 7.70 17.24
CA LYS A 460 -10.38 6.51 17.80
C LYS A 460 -11.17 5.22 17.51
N LYS A 461 -12.47 5.22 17.82
CA LYS A 461 -13.33 4.06 17.57
C LYS A 461 -13.42 3.71 16.08
N ALA A 462 -13.41 4.71 15.20
CA ALA A 462 -13.42 4.48 13.75
C ALA A 462 -12.11 3.85 13.27
N ILE A 463 -10.96 4.31 13.78
CA ILE A 463 -9.64 3.73 13.49
C ILE A 463 -9.56 2.27 13.96
N GLU A 464 -9.94 2.00 15.22
CA GLU A 464 -9.96 0.63 15.77
C GLU A 464 -10.90 -0.29 14.98
N HIS A 465 -12.01 0.27 14.47
CA HIS A 465 -12.91 -0.45 13.59
C HIS A 465 -12.30 -0.72 12.21
N ALA A 466 -11.59 0.24 11.61
CA ALA A 466 -10.89 0.05 10.35
C ALA A 466 -9.82 -1.05 10.47
N PHE A 467 -9.01 -1.03 11.54
CA PHE A 467 -8.02 -2.07 11.82
C PHE A 467 -8.62 -3.47 11.98
N PHE A 468 -9.82 -3.58 12.53
CA PHE A 468 -10.51 -4.87 12.60
C PHE A 468 -10.83 -5.43 11.20
N TRP A 469 -11.20 -4.58 10.24
CA TRP A 469 -11.57 -5.00 8.89
C TRP A 469 -10.38 -5.11 7.93
N SER A 470 -9.23 -4.56 8.30
CA SER A 470 -8.00 -4.72 7.53
C SER A 470 -7.47 -6.16 7.65
N PRO A 471 -7.16 -6.85 6.55
CA PRO A 471 -6.50 -8.15 6.60
C PRO A 471 -5.01 -8.06 6.92
N PHE A 472 -4.44 -6.83 6.93
CA PHE A 472 -3.01 -6.58 7.07
C PHE A 472 -2.65 -6.05 8.45
N VAL A 473 -3.58 -5.36 9.13
CA VAL A 473 -3.34 -4.69 10.41
C VAL A 473 -3.80 -5.58 11.57
N HIS A 474 -2.89 -5.87 12.49
CA HIS A 474 -3.18 -6.60 13.73
C HIS A 474 -3.41 -5.62 14.88
N ARG A 475 -4.68 -5.31 15.15
CA ARG A 475 -5.08 -4.30 16.14
C ARG A 475 -4.52 -4.49 17.55
N ASN A 476 -4.21 -5.73 17.95
CA ASN A 476 -3.73 -6.03 19.31
C ASN A 476 -2.29 -5.57 19.56
N GLU A 477 -1.55 -5.28 18.50
CA GLU A 477 -0.16 -4.79 18.57
C GLU A 477 -0.06 -3.27 18.40
N ILE A 478 -1.20 -2.59 18.14
CA ILE A 478 -1.26 -1.16 17.88
C ILE A 478 -2.12 -0.45 18.94
N THR A 479 -1.53 0.55 19.55
CA THR A 479 -2.24 1.47 20.45
C THR A 479 -2.59 2.75 19.70
N VAL A 480 -3.87 3.12 19.71
CA VAL A 480 -4.39 4.34 19.08
C VAL A 480 -4.75 5.35 20.17
N THR A 481 -4.22 6.55 20.08
CA THR A 481 -4.65 7.71 20.86
C THR A 481 -5.02 8.85 19.93
N VAL A 482 -6.06 9.60 20.27
CA VAL A 482 -6.51 10.77 19.49
C VAL A 482 -6.66 11.94 20.42
N ASP A 483 -6.10 13.09 20.04
CA ASP A 483 -6.17 14.34 20.77
C ASP A 483 -6.29 15.51 19.79
N GLY A 484 -7.37 16.30 19.90
CA GLY A 484 -7.65 17.41 19.00
C GLY A 484 -7.74 17.02 17.52
N GLY A 485 -8.20 15.80 17.22
CA GLY A 485 -8.27 15.25 15.84
C GLY A 485 -6.95 14.65 15.33
N VAL A 486 -5.87 14.71 16.11
CA VAL A 486 -4.57 14.11 15.78
C VAL A 486 -4.52 12.68 16.30
N ALA A 487 -4.41 11.71 15.41
CA ALA A 487 -4.23 10.31 15.78
C ALA A 487 -2.74 9.97 15.94
N THR A 488 -2.38 9.36 17.07
CA THR A 488 -1.05 8.80 17.28
C THR A 488 -1.15 7.28 17.34
N LEU A 489 -0.44 6.62 16.43
CA LEU A 489 -0.31 5.17 16.35
C LEU A 489 1.02 4.75 16.96
N THR A 490 0.99 3.86 17.96
CA THR A 490 2.21 3.32 18.60
C THR A 490 2.11 1.81 18.71
N GLY A 491 3.26 1.15 18.72
CA GLY A 491 3.34 -0.31 18.79
C GLY A 491 4.17 -0.90 17.68
N THR A 492 3.87 -2.13 17.28
CA THR A 492 4.64 -2.85 16.28
C THR A 492 3.74 -3.44 15.20
N VAL A 493 4.27 -3.51 14.00
CA VAL A 493 3.63 -4.18 12.85
C VAL A 493 4.61 -5.15 12.21
N GLY A 494 4.09 -6.19 11.57
CA GLY A 494 4.91 -7.24 11.00
C GLY A 494 5.61 -6.87 9.69
N ASN A 495 5.19 -5.78 9.03
CA ASN A 495 5.73 -5.38 7.73
C ASN A 495 5.27 -3.95 7.34
N TRP A 496 5.85 -3.45 6.24
CA TRP A 496 5.55 -2.12 5.69
C TRP A 496 4.13 -1.97 5.15
N ILE A 497 3.51 -3.05 4.70
CA ILE A 497 2.12 -3.03 4.24
C ILE A 497 1.21 -2.70 5.42
N ALA A 498 1.39 -3.43 6.53
CA ALA A 498 0.63 -3.18 7.75
C ALA A 498 0.89 -1.77 8.29
N TRP A 499 2.12 -1.25 8.19
CA TRP A 499 2.46 0.12 8.57
C TRP A 499 1.71 1.15 7.73
N GLY A 500 1.73 0.99 6.40
CA GLY A 500 1.05 1.90 5.47
C GLY A 500 -0.46 1.82 5.53
N GLU A 501 -1.03 0.61 5.65
CA GLU A 501 -2.48 0.43 5.79
C GLU A 501 -2.99 0.99 7.13
N ALA A 502 -2.22 0.85 8.23
CA ALA A 502 -2.59 1.47 9.51
C ALA A 502 -2.62 3.01 9.42
N ASP A 503 -1.67 3.62 8.72
CA ASP A 503 -1.63 5.05 8.48
C ASP A 503 -2.84 5.52 7.65
N LYS A 504 -3.10 4.85 6.54
CA LYS A 504 -4.22 5.09 5.64
C LYS A 504 -5.57 4.93 6.36
N ASP A 505 -5.76 3.84 7.10
CA ASP A 505 -6.98 3.58 7.86
C ASP A 505 -7.26 4.67 8.90
N ALA A 506 -6.21 5.20 9.54
CA ALA A 506 -6.34 6.29 10.49
C ALA A 506 -6.79 7.60 9.84
N HIS A 507 -6.22 7.94 8.67
CA HIS A 507 -6.63 9.11 7.90
C HIS A 507 -8.08 8.99 7.42
N GLN A 508 -8.47 7.86 6.85
CA GLN A 508 -9.83 7.59 6.36
C GLN A 508 -10.88 7.57 7.49
N SER A 509 -10.45 7.28 8.71
CA SER A 509 -11.30 7.30 9.88
C SER A 509 -11.67 8.69 10.38
N GLY A 510 -11.05 9.75 9.82
CA GLY A 510 -11.34 11.15 10.10
C GLY A 510 -10.31 11.83 10.99
N ALA A 511 -9.12 11.26 11.15
CA ALA A 511 -8.00 11.96 11.76
C ALA A 511 -7.56 13.12 10.87
N SER A 512 -7.42 14.31 11.46
CA SER A 512 -6.89 15.48 10.76
C SER A 512 -5.38 15.38 10.52
N PHE A 513 -4.69 14.61 11.36
CA PHE A 513 -3.27 14.29 11.25
C PHE A 513 -3.00 12.92 11.87
N VAL A 514 -2.04 12.18 11.31
CA VAL A 514 -1.60 10.89 11.87
C VAL A 514 -0.12 10.95 12.22
N MET A 515 0.19 10.79 13.49
CA MET A 515 1.55 10.54 13.95
C MET A 515 1.78 9.03 13.99
N ASN A 516 2.26 8.47 12.89
CA ASN A 516 2.56 7.06 12.80
C ASN A 516 3.94 6.77 13.40
N ARG A 517 3.95 6.23 14.64
CA ARG A 517 5.13 5.82 15.39
C ARG A 517 5.24 4.30 15.51
N LEU A 518 4.64 3.58 14.58
CA LEU A 518 4.74 2.13 14.51
C LEU A 518 6.16 1.72 14.10
N SER A 519 6.70 0.71 14.76
CA SER A 519 7.93 0.05 14.34
C SER A 519 7.60 -1.21 13.54
N VAL A 520 8.32 -1.43 12.46
CA VAL A 520 8.26 -2.67 11.69
C VAL A 520 9.22 -3.68 12.32
N LYS A 521 8.75 -4.90 12.59
CA LYS A 521 9.56 -6.00 13.17
C LYS A 521 10.20 -6.84 12.09
#